data_5a8c8120f445f9cd0bb80d22e65df8f9
#
_entry.id   5a8c8120f445f9cd0bb80d22e65df8f9
#
_cell.length_a   1.000
_cell.length_b   1.000
_cell.length_c   1.000
_cell.angle_alpha   90.00
_cell.angle_beta   90.00
_cell.angle_gamma   90.00
#
_symmetry.space_group_name_H-M   'P 1'
#
loop_
_entity.id
_entity.type
_entity.pdbx_description
1 polymer ?
#
loop_
_entity_poly.entity_id
_entity_poly.type
_entity_poly.pdbx_seq_one_letter_code
_entity_poly.pdbx_strand_id
1 'polypeptide(L)'
;MPCEIAWGQHGVYRRLHGTVTYHEIMTSIEQVGADSRFDELRYSINDFSTMSGSEVTDTDLEAIAAVLYGQAQTNSRILIAIVTSEATARMLAERLGRLTIATYAMQVFPTVANARAWINRELPLLNPLQDVVPRFKTA
;
A
#
# COMPACT_ATOMS: atom_id res chain seq x y z
N MET A 1 13.12 8.96 -8.74
CA MET A 1 12.04 7.97 -8.88
C MET A 1 10.88 8.39 -8.00
N PRO A 2 9.66 8.49 -8.54
CA PRO A 2 8.50 8.90 -7.74
C PRO A 2 8.02 7.82 -6.77
N CYS A 3 8.45 6.58 -6.94
CA CYS A 3 8.09 5.49 -6.05
C CYS A 3 9.32 4.75 -5.55
N GLU A 4 9.42 4.60 -4.25
CA GLU A 4 10.47 3.80 -3.60
C GLU A 4 9.82 2.57 -2.98
N ILE A 5 10.47 1.41 -3.10
CA ILE A 5 9.97 0.14 -2.58
C ILE A 5 11.05 -0.48 -1.71
N ALA A 6 10.67 -0.87 -0.49
CA ALA A 6 11.55 -1.59 0.41
C ALA A 6 10.83 -2.81 0.98
N TRP A 7 11.52 -3.93 1.08
CA TRP A 7 10.98 -5.19 1.54
C TRP A 7 11.44 -5.54 2.95
N GLY A 8 10.49 -5.96 3.78
CA GLY A 8 10.77 -6.65 5.04
C GLY A 8 10.58 -8.16 4.84
N GLN A 9 10.57 -8.91 5.94
CA GLN A 9 10.42 -10.37 5.88
C GLN A 9 9.02 -10.78 5.40
N HIS A 10 7.97 -10.11 5.86
CA HIS A 10 6.59 -10.42 5.53
C HIS A 10 5.81 -9.21 5.01
N GLY A 11 6.50 -8.13 4.71
CA GLY A 11 5.86 -6.88 4.32
C GLY A 11 6.63 -6.10 3.29
N VAL A 12 5.94 -5.18 2.65
CA VAL A 12 6.51 -4.24 1.71
C VAL A 12 6.12 -2.82 2.12
N TYR A 13 7.06 -1.90 1.97
CA TYR A 13 6.85 -0.48 2.18
C TYR A 13 7.05 0.23 0.84
N ARG A 14 6.01 0.94 0.38
CA ARG A 14 6.08 1.76 -0.83
C ARG A 14 5.87 3.21 -0.45
N ARG A 15 6.71 4.08 -0.96
CA ARG A 15 6.62 5.51 -0.74
C ARG A 15 6.52 6.22 -2.08
N LEU A 16 5.48 7.01 -2.25
CA LEU A 16 5.23 7.76 -3.46
C LEU A 16 5.36 9.26 -3.14
N HIS A 17 6.06 9.99 -4.00
CA HIS A 17 6.36 11.41 -3.82
C HIS A 17 5.78 12.26 -4.92
N GLY A 18 5.62 13.55 -4.62
CA GLY A 18 5.25 14.56 -5.59
C GLY A 18 3.86 14.32 -6.18
N THR A 19 3.66 14.71 -7.44
CA THR A 19 2.42 14.43 -8.16
C THR A 19 2.43 13.00 -8.66
N VAL A 20 1.50 12.19 -8.17
CA VAL A 20 1.44 10.76 -8.43
C VAL A 20 0.46 10.49 -9.57
N THR A 21 0.91 9.77 -10.59
CA THR A 21 0.11 9.38 -11.74
C THR A 21 -0.42 7.95 -11.57
N TYR A 22 -1.48 7.65 -12.32
CA TYR A 22 -2.00 6.29 -12.41
C TYR A 22 -0.92 5.28 -12.84
N HIS A 23 -0.13 5.66 -13.85
CA HIS A 23 0.94 4.79 -14.37
C HIS A 23 1.96 4.43 -13.28
N GLU A 24 2.35 5.39 -12.45
CA GLU A 24 3.31 5.15 -11.36
C GLU A 24 2.73 4.20 -10.32
N ILE A 25 1.47 4.39 -9.94
CA ILE A 25 0.80 3.52 -8.98
C ILE A 25 0.70 2.11 -9.54
N MET A 26 0.21 1.98 -10.78
CA MET A 26 0.00 0.66 -11.41
C MET A 26 1.33 -0.08 -11.58
N THR A 27 2.36 0.62 -12.04
CA THR A 27 3.70 0.04 -12.21
C THR A 27 4.23 -0.53 -10.89
N SER A 28 4.06 0.21 -9.78
CA SER A 28 4.53 -0.26 -8.47
C SER A 28 3.72 -1.46 -7.97
N ILE A 29 2.41 -1.49 -8.21
CA ILE A 29 1.56 -2.63 -7.85
C ILE A 29 1.97 -3.88 -8.63
N GLU A 30 2.19 -3.74 -9.92
CA GLU A 30 2.62 -4.84 -10.78
C GLU A 30 4.01 -5.34 -10.41
N GLN A 31 4.91 -4.43 -10.07
CA GLN A 31 6.27 -4.76 -9.64
C GLN A 31 6.26 -5.60 -8.36
N VAL A 32 5.44 -5.23 -7.38
CA VAL A 32 5.28 -6.00 -6.14
C VAL A 32 4.67 -7.36 -6.43
N GLY A 33 3.62 -7.41 -7.26
CA GLY A 33 2.94 -8.66 -7.60
C GLY A 33 3.80 -9.66 -8.37
N ALA A 34 4.77 -9.16 -9.14
CA ALA A 34 5.70 -10.00 -9.92
C ALA A 34 6.93 -10.45 -9.12
N ASP A 35 7.13 -9.91 -7.93
CA ASP A 35 8.28 -10.27 -7.10
C ASP A 35 8.09 -11.65 -6.48
N SER A 36 9.19 -12.41 -6.37
CA SER A 36 9.15 -13.76 -5.81
C SER A 36 8.70 -13.79 -4.34
N ARG A 37 8.77 -12.66 -3.63
CA ARG A 37 8.36 -12.54 -2.23
C ARG A 37 6.86 -12.31 -2.07
N PHE A 38 6.12 -12.11 -3.16
CA PHE A 38 4.70 -11.76 -3.10
C PHE A 38 3.85 -12.80 -2.37
N ASP A 39 4.13 -14.09 -2.57
CA ASP A 39 3.33 -15.16 -1.97
C ASP A 39 3.44 -15.20 -0.45
N GLU A 40 4.52 -14.68 0.12
CA GLU A 40 4.74 -14.61 1.56
C GLU A 40 4.37 -13.25 2.15
N LEU A 41 3.93 -12.32 1.32
CA LEU A 41 3.55 -10.98 1.77
C LEU A 41 2.30 -11.06 2.64
N ARG A 42 2.33 -10.38 3.79
CA ARG A 42 1.20 -10.33 4.74
C ARG A 42 0.72 -8.92 5.00
N TYR A 43 1.55 -7.92 4.71
CA TYR A 43 1.12 -6.52 4.78
C TYR A 43 1.85 -5.65 3.77
N SER A 44 1.21 -4.54 3.45
CA SER A 44 1.76 -3.52 2.57
C SER A 44 1.47 -2.15 3.20
N ILE A 45 2.52 -1.35 3.40
CA ILE A 45 2.40 0.03 3.85
C ILE A 45 2.65 0.94 2.66
N ASN A 46 1.65 1.73 2.31
CA ASN A 46 1.68 2.59 1.13
C ASN A 46 1.70 4.04 1.60
N ASP A 47 2.87 4.63 1.61
CA ASP A 47 3.11 5.95 2.19
C ASP A 47 2.97 7.04 1.13
N PHE A 48 1.86 7.77 1.21
CA PHE A 48 1.56 8.93 0.37
C PHE A 48 1.76 10.25 1.12
N SER A 49 2.42 10.23 2.29
CA SER A 49 2.55 11.43 3.13
C SER A 49 3.35 12.55 2.48
N THR A 50 4.21 12.23 1.52
CA THR A 50 4.99 13.21 0.77
C THR A 50 4.44 13.49 -0.63
N MET A 51 3.24 12.98 -0.92
CA MET A 51 2.55 13.26 -2.17
C MET A 51 2.02 14.68 -2.19
N SER A 52 2.27 15.44 -3.26
CA SER A 52 1.82 16.83 -3.41
C SER A 52 0.54 16.95 -4.26
N GLY A 53 0.15 15.90 -4.95
CA GLY A 53 -1.05 15.87 -5.78
C GLY A 53 -1.22 14.53 -6.46
N SER A 54 -2.38 14.34 -7.09
CA SER A 54 -2.69 13.10 -7.80
C SER A 54 -3.46 13.39 -9.08
N GLU A 55 -3.13 12.65 -10.13
CA GLU A 55 -3.83 12.66 -11.41
C GLU A 55 -4.70 11.41 -11.60
N VAL A 56 -5.01 10.73 -10.52
CA VAL A 56 -5.78 9.47 -10.53
C VAL A 56 -7.27 9.80 -10.61
N THR A 57 -7.95 9.20 -11.58
CA THR A 57 -9.40 9.34 -11.80
C THR A 57 -10.17 8.17 -11.18
N ASP A 58 -11.51 8.28 -11.13
CA ASP A 58 -12.36 7.17 -10.66
C ASP A 58 -12.22 5.94 -11.56
N THR A 59 -12.09 6.14 -12.87
CA THR A 59 -11.83 5.03 -13.82
C THR A 59 -10.51 4.34 -13.51
N ASP A 60 -9.48 5.12 -13.17
CA ASP A 60 -8.18 4.58 -12.76
C ASP A 60 -8.30 3.74 -11.49
N LEU A 61 -9.10 4.18 -10.52
CA LEU A 61 -9.34 3.41 -9.29
C LEU A 61 -10.00 2.06 -9.59
N GLU A 62 -10.94 2.01 -10.53
CA GLU A 62 -11.57 0.76 -10.96
C GLU A 62 -10.54 -0.20 -11.56
N ALA A 63 -9.61 0.33 -12.38
CA ALA A 63 -8.55 -0.48 -12.97
C ALA A 63 -7.58 -1.00 -11.90
N ILE A 64 -7.22 -0.17 -10.93
CA ILE A 64 -6.39 -0.57 -9.80
C ILE A 64 -7.07 -1.69 -9.00
N ALA A 65 -8.35 -1.52 -8.69
CA ALA A 65 -9.13 -2.52 -7.96
C ALA A 65 -9.17 -3.87 -8.70
N ALA A 66 -9.29 -3.84 -10.03
CA ALA A 66 -9.28 -5.06 -10.85
C ALA A 66 -7.94 -5.80 -10.76
N VAL A 67 -6.82 -5.07 -10.80
CA VAL A 67 -5.49 -5.69 -10.65
C VAL A 67 -5.31 -6.27 -9.25
N LEU A 68 -5.74 -5.56 -8.22
CA LEU A 68 -5.69 -6.06 -6.84
C LEU A 68 -6.54 -7.33 -6.68
N TYR A 69 -7.70 -7.37 -7.31
CA TYR A 69 -8.54 -8.57 -7.31
C TYR A 69 -7.79 -9.76 -7.92
N GLY A 70 -7.11 -9.55 -9.05
CA GLY A 70 -6.30 -10.59 -9.68
C GLY A 70 -5.17 -11.07 -8.77
N GLN A 71 -4.47 -10.15 -8.12
CA GLN A 71 -3.40 -10.48 -7.18
C GLN A 71 -3.92 -11.27 -5.97
N ALA A 72 -5.15 -10.99 -5.52
CA ALA A 72 -5.76 -11.69 -4.41
C ALA A 72 -6.06 -13.17 -4.72
N GLN A 73 -6.15 -13.54 -5.99
CA GLN A 73 -6.31 -14.95 -6.38
C GLN A 73 -5.05 -15.76 -6.03
N THR A 74 -3.88 -15.12 -6.03
CA THR A 74 -2.61 -15.74 -5.63
C THR A 74 -2.36 -15.58 -4.13
N ASN A 75 -2.63 -14.39 -3.57
CA ASN A 75 -2.41 -14.11 -2.17
C ASN A 75 -3.49 -13.14 -1.65
N SER A 76 -4.47 -13.68 -0.93
CA SER A 76 -5.59 -12.92 -0.37
C SER A 76 -5.33 -12.43 1.07
N ARG A 77 -4.15 -12.69 1.62
CA ARG A 77 -3.84 -12.53 3.05
C ARG A 77 -3.08 -11.24 3.37
N ILE A 78 -3.10 -10.28 2.47
CA ILE A 78 -2.34 -9.04 2.62
C ILE A 78 -3.22 -7.98 3.28
N LEU A 79 -2.74 -7.39 4.38
CA LEU A 79 -3.33 -6.18 4.93
C LEU A 79 -2.75 -4.96 4.20
N ILE A 80 -3.60 -4.10 3.69
CA ILE A 80 -3.17 -2.91 2.96
C ILE A 80 -3.40 -1.68 3.85
N ALA A 81 -2.31 -1.02 4.25
CA ALA A 81 -2.36 0.23 4.97
C ALA A 81 -1.97 1.37 4.02
N ILE A 82 -2.77 2.43 3.99
CA ILE A 82 -2.48 3.63 3.22
C ILE A 82 -2.23 4.76 4.21
N VAL A 83 -1.11 5.44 4.06
CA VAL A 83 -0.70 6.53 4.95
C VAL A 83 -0.81 7.84 4.21
N THR A 84 -1.70 8.70 4.67
CA THR A 84 -1.85 10.06 4.17
C THR A 84 -2.65 10.92 5.17
N SER A 85 -2.30 12.21 5.27
CA SER A 85 -3.07 13.21 6.00
C SER A 85 -3.72 14.22 5.06
N GLU A 86 -3.47 14.13 3.75
CA GLU A 86 -4.00 15.05 2.76
C GLU A 86 -5.42 14.61 2.36
N ALA A 87 -6.36 15.57 2.36
CA ALA A 87 -7.79 15.28 2.21
C ALA A 87 -8.13 14.60 0.87
N THR A 88 -7.57 15.06 -0.24
CA THR A 88 -7.86 14.50 -1.56
C THR A 88 -7.33 13.08 -1.69
N ALA A 89 -6.09 12.84 -1.24
CA ALA A 89 -5.49 11.52 -1.25
C ALA A 89 -6.28 10.55 -0.36
N ARG A 90 -6.74 11.03 0.79
CA ARG A 90 -7.57 10.23 1.69
C ARG A 90 -8.90 9.83 1.04
N MET A 91 -9.55 10.75 0.36
CA MET A 91 -10.79 10.46 -0.36
C MET A 91 -10.60 9.39 -1.44
N LEU A 92 -9.51 9.49 -2.21
CA LEU A 92 -9.18 8.49 -3.23
C LEU A 92 -8.91 7.12 -2.60
N ALA A 93 -8.16 7.10 -1.50
CA ALA A 93 -7.87 5.86 -0.78
C ALA A 93 -9.14 5.21 -0.22
N GLU A 94 -10.04 6.01 0.34
CA GLU A 94 -11.32 5.51 0.86
C GLU A 94 -12.23 4.96 -0.25
N ARG A 95 -12.24 5.60 -1.42
CA ARG A 95 -12.96 5.08 -2.60
C ARG A 95 -12.39 3.75 -3.06
N LEU A 96 -11.07 3.65 -3.15
CA LEU A 96 -10.41 2.40 -3.50
C LEU A 96 -10.75 1.30 -2.48
N GLY A 97 -10.75 1.64 -1.20
CA GLY A 97 -11.13 0.72 -0.13
C GLY A 97 -12.54 0.15 -0.30
N ARG A 98 -13.48 0.96 -0.74
CA ARG A 98 -14.85 0.48 -1.03
C ARG A 98 -14.89 -0.47 -2.23
N LEU A 99 -14.10 -0.19 -3.26
CA LEU A 99 -14.02 -1.05 -4.44
C LEU A 99 -13.36 -2.39 -4.14
N THR A 100 -12.51 -2.45 -3.13
CA THR A 100 -11.71 -3.64 -2.79
C THR A 100 -12.19 -4.34 -1.52
N ILE A 101 -13.34 -3.96 -0.96
CA ILE A 101 -13.80 -4.42 0.36
C ILE A 101 -13.90 -5.95 0.48
N ALA A 102 -14.24 -6.62 -0.60
CA ALA A 102 -14.31 -8.08 -0.63
C ALA A 102 -13.00 -8.74 -1.07
N THR A 103 -11.96 -7.96 -1.34
CA THR A 103 -10.68 -8.44 -1.87
C THR A 103 -9.61 -8.45 -0.79
N TYR A 104 -9.35 -7.28 -0.19
CA TYR A 104 -8.33 -7.10 0.84
C TYR A 104 -8.85 -6.24 1.98
N ALA A 105 -8.37 -6.48 3.20
CA ALA A 105 -8.54 -5.53 4.29
C ALA A 105 -7.66 -4.31 4.01
N MET A 106 -8.28 -3.13 3.92
CA MET A 106 -7.60 -1.88 3.60
C MET A 106 -8.04 -0.79 4.56
N GLN A 107 -7.09 -0.07 5.15
CA GLN A 107 -7.39 1.06 6.02
C GLN A 107 -6.44 2.22 5.76
N VAL A 108 -6.93 3.43 6.05
CA VAL A 108 -6.18 4.68 5.86
C VAL A 108 -5.77 5.22 7.22
N PHE A 109 -4.51 5.63 7.34
CA PHE A 109 -3.93 6.14 8.57
C PHE A 109 -3.22 7.47 8.33
N PRO A 110 -3.20 8.37 9.32
CA PRO A 110 -2.49 9.65 9.19
C PRO A 110 -0.96 9.51 9.29
N THR A 111 -0.47 8.45 9.91
CA THR A 111 0.97 8.23 10.10
C THR A 111 1.36 6.78 9.88
N VAL A 112 2.63 6.56 9.56
CA VAL A 112 3.20 5.20 9.47
C VAL A 112 3.12 4.48 10.81
N ALA A 113 3.32 5.19 11.92
CA ALA A 113 3.22 4.59 13.26
C ALA A 113 1.83 4.00 13.50
N ASN A 114 0.75 4.71 13.11
CA ASN A 114 -0.61 4.20 13.24
C ASN A 114 -0.86 2.97 12.36
N ALA A 115 -0.33 3.00 11.14
CA ALA A 115 -0.43 1.86 10.24
C ALA A 115 0.27 0.62 10.82
N ARG A 116 1.47 0.78 11.36
CA ARG A 116 2.22 -0.31 11.99
C ARG A 116 1.49 -0.86 13.22
N ALA A 117 0.86 0.00 14.03
CA ALA A 117 0.10 -0.43 15.17
C ALA A 117 -1.09 -1.31 14.77
N TRP A 118 -1.78 -0.95 13.70
CA TRP A 118 -2.88 -1.76 13.16
C TRP A 118 -2.37 -3.11 12.66
N ILE A 119 -1.29 -3.14 11.90
CA ILE A 119 -0.69 -4.36 11.37
C ILE A 119 -0.28 -5.29 12.52
N ASN A 120 0.36 -4.75 13.56
CA ASN A 120 0.77 -5.54 14.72
C ASN A 120 -0.42 -6.15 15.47
N ARG A 121 -1.54 -5.43 15.54
CA ARG A 121 -2.77 -5.96 16.16
C ARG A 121 -3.38 -7.09 15.36
N GLU A 122 -3.42 -6.92 14.03
CA GLU A 122 -4.06 -7.90 13.14
C GLU A 122 -3.17 -9.12 12.88
N LEU A 123 -1.86 -8.97 13.01
CA LEU A 123 -0.87 -10.01 12.73
C LEU A 123 0.03 -10.24 13.95
N PRO A 124 -0.55 -10.66 15.10
CA PRO A 124 0.24 -10.81 16.35
C PRO A 124 1.30 -11.91 16.28
N LEU A 125 1.17 -12.86 15.34
CA LEU A 125 2.15 -13.93 15.16
C LEU A 125 3.39 -13.47 14.38
N LEU A 126 3.32 -12.35 13.68
CA LEU A 126 4.50 -11.71 13.12
C LEU A 126 5.17 -10.93 14.26
N ASN A 127 6.40 -11.29 14.60
CA ASN A 127 7.12 -10.54 15.62
C ASN A 127 7.49 -9.16 15.08
N PRO A 128 6.92 -8.07 15.61
CA PRO A 128 7.17 -6.72 15.08
C PRO A 128 8.63 -6.30 15.14
N LEU A 129 9.41 -6.89 16.06
CA LEU A 129 10.84 -6.61 16.18
C LEU A 129 11.66 -7.35 15.12
N GLN A 130 11.12 -8.43 14.56
CA GLN A 130 11.79 -9.21 13.52
C GLN A 130 11.36 -8.81 12.12
N ASP A 131 10.17 -8.25 11.96
CA ASP A 131 9.65 -7.82 10.67
C ASP A 131 9.73 -6.30 10.56
N VAL A 132 10.95 -5.79 10.53
CA VAL A 132 11.20 -4.35 10.40
C VAL A 132 11.34 -3.99 8.93
N VAL A 133 10.41 -3.18 8.45
CA VAL A 133 10.51 -2.61 7.11
C VAL A 133 11.51 -1.44 7.17
N PRO A 134 12.53 -1.41 6.30
CA PRO A 134 13.51 -0.33 6.29
C PRO A 134 12.86 1.04 6.10
N ARG A 135 13.43 2.05 6.74
CA ARG A 135 13.00 3.43 6.53
C ARG A 135 13.75 4.00 5.32
N PHE A 136 13.01 4.66 4.46
CA PHE A 136 13.65 5.42 3.39
C PHE A 136 14.30 6.67 3.98
N LYS A 137 15.45 7.05 3.40
CA LYS A 137 16.09 8.31 3.77
C LYS A 137 15.23 9.46 3.27
N THR A 138 14.93 10.39 4.16
CA THR A 138 14.37 11.67 3.75
C THR A 138 15.50 12.53 3.21
N ALA A 139 15.31 13.06 2.04
CA ALA A 139 16.27 13.95 1.43
C ALA A 139 16.36 15.26 2.23
#